data_7aec1e45d9ff52b21a9d4c127d4e5c3c
#
_entry.id   7aec1e45d9ff52b21a9d4c127d4e5c3c
#
_cell.length_a   1.000
_cell.length_b   1.000
_cell.length_c   1.000
_cell.angle_alpha   90.00
_cell.angle_beta   90.00
_cell.angle_gamma   90.00
#
_symmetry.space_group_name_H-M   'P 1'
#
loop_
_entity.id
_entity.type
_entity.pdbx_description
1 polymer ?
#
loop_
_entity_poly.entity_id
_entity_poly.type
_entity_poly.pdbx_seq_one_letter_code
_entity_poly.pdbx_strand_id
1 'polypeptide(L)'
;MKFRVVVMMEVLAGIAFFGFNSASVAAEWESTLAAAKKEGKVAVLTDVTATLRDALTLEFQKNYGITVELFGSSGREVAPRVAAERKAGQFLWDIYIHGSTTALEAMIPMGAFDPLEPALILADVKDPKTWRGGAIEFLDPSKMVLVMTPFHRGTIFYNTKLVDAKEFKSHKDLLNPKWKGKMVVDDPRRAGPGVATFTFFYLHPELGADFIRALGKQQLTILRDYAQEVDAVGQGRYPVLIGTADFVAITRARQGVPIAIVDARQLKEGTDLSPTNGNLALFNRAPNPNAAKVYINWLLSKDGQTIFARANGYVSARLDVPTDHTEPWRVPLPGAIKTYTKAAMQVKDNLQPLLQEVFGSQ
;
A
#
# COMPACT_ATOMS: atom_id res chain seq x y z
N MET A 1 50.54 32.36 11.93
CA MET A 1 49.78 32.01 13.16
C MET A 1 48.30 32.43 13.14
N LYS A 2 47.73 32.89 12.00
CA LYS A 2 46.30 33.32 11.92
C LYS A 2 45.41 32.27 11.22
N PHE A 3 45.93 31.27 10.53
CA PHE A 3 45.15 30.27 9.80
C PHE A 3 44.63 29.07 10.63
N ARG A 4 45.22 28.82 11.82
CA ARG A 4 44.78 27.69 12.70
C ARG A 4 43.57 27.98 13.58
N VAL A 5 43.27 29.27 13.84
CA VAL A 5 42.16 29.65 14.72
C VAL A 5 40.79 29.65 14.00
N VAL A 6 40.77 29.96 12.70
CA VAL A 6 39.50 29.97 11.92
C VAL A 6 38.95 28.56 11.69
N VAL A 7 39.83 27.57 11.40
CA VAL A 7 39.38 26.16 11.20
C VAL A 7 38.85 25.53 12.48
N MET A 8 39.39 25.93 13.65
CA MET A 8 38.94 25.38 14.93
C MET A 8 37.58 25.96 15.38
N MET A 9 37.27 27.19 14.96
CA MET A 9 35.95 27.82 15.25
C MET A 9 34.80 27.26 14.40
N GLU A 10 35.04 26.89 13.14
CA GLU A 10 34.01 26.30 12.29
C GLU A 10 33.66 24.86 12.70
N VAL A 11 34.65 24.06 13.17
CA VAL A 11 34.41 22.69 13.67
C VAL A 11 33.63 22.71 15.00
N LEU A 12 33.90 23.68 15.88
CA LEU A 12 33.15 23.84 17.14
C LEU A 12 31.71 24.32 16.92
N ALA A 13 31.48 25.22 15.95
CA ALA A 13 30.13 25.67 15.60
C ALA A 13 29.30 24.54 14.96
N GLY A 14 29.90 23.68 14.12
CA GLY A 14 29.23 22.52 13.52
C GLY A 14 28.81 21.47 14.55
N ILE A 15 29.68 21.16 15.53
CA ILE A 15 29.38 20.20 16.60
C ILE A 15 28.29 20.73 17.55
N ALA A 16 28.28 22.03 17.86
CA ALA A 16 27.24 22.65 18.68
C ALA A 16 25.87 22.62 18.00
N PHE A 17 25.80 22.84 16.68
CA PHE A 17 24.54 22.87 15.93
C PHE A 17 23.89 21.47 15.83
N PHE A 18 24.67 20.41 15.66
CA PHE A 18 24.18 19.02 15.67
C PHE A 18 23.71 18.58 17.05
N GLY A 19 24.38 18.99 18.11
CA GLY A 19 24.01 18.66 19.50
C GLY A 19 22.72 19.32 19.96
N PHE A 20 22.45 20.55 19.58
CA PHE A 20 21.23 21.27 19.93
C PHE A 20 19.97 20.67 19.25
N ASN A 21 20.08 20.20 18.01
CA ASN A 21 18.96 19.61 17.30
C ASN A 21 18.54 18.25 17.89
N SER A 22 19.50 17.41 18.26
CA SER A 22 19.22 16.10 18.87
C SER A 22 18.60 16.20 20.26
N ALA A 23 19.03 17.15 21.08
CA ALA A 23 18.49 17.39 22.42
C ALA A 23 17.04 17.92 22.36
N SER A 24 16.73 18.77 21.39
CA SER A 24 15.36 19.30 21.16
C SER A 24 14.40 18.20 20.73
N VAL A 25 14.79 17.32 19.81
CA VAL A 25 13.98 16.18 19.36
C VAL A 25 13.73 15.19 20.51
N ALA A 26 14.72 14.89 21.31
CA ALA A 26 14.57 14.02 22.48
C ALA A 26 13.62 14.62 23.52
N ALA A 27 13.71 15.93 23.80
CA ALA A 27 12.79 16.60 24.72
C ALA A 27 11.35 16.63 24.20
N GLU A 28 11.15 16.87 22.90
CA GLU A 28 9.82 16.78 22.26
C GLU A 28 9.24 15.39 22.37
N TRP A 29 10.04 14.36 22.09
CA TRP A 29 9.61 12.96 22.22
C TRP A 29 9.18 12.61 23.63
N GLU A 30 10.00 12.90 24.63
CA GLU A 30 9.70 12.62 26.05
C GLU A 30 8.45 13.35 26.52
N SER A 31 8.29 14.62 26.15
CA SER A 31 7.10 15.39 26.52
C SER A 31 5.83 14.82 25.86
N THR A 32 5.91 14.45 24.59
CA THR A 32 4.81 13.81 23.84
C THR A 32 4.45 12.46 24.44
N LEU A 33 5.45 11.64 24.77
CA LEU A 33 5.23 10.33 25.39
C LEU A 33 4.59 10.46 26.79
N ALA A 34 5.03 11.42 27.60
CA ALA A 34 4.43 11.67 28.89
C ALA A 34 2.96 12.12 28.80
N ALA A 35 2.63 12.94 27.80
CA ALA A 35 1.25 13.34 27.51
C ALA A 35 0.41 12.18 26.97
N ALA A 36 0.95 11.37 26.06
CA ALA A 36 0.32 10.18 25.51
C ALA A 36 -0.03 9.13 26.59
N LYS A 37 0.86 8.95 27.57
CA LYS A 37 0.59 8.07 28.72
C LYS A 37 -0.57 8.56 29.60
N LYS A 38 -0.79 9.89 29.67
CA LYS A 38 -1.95 10.46 30.39
C LYS A 38 -3.25 10.28 29.58
N GLU A 39 -3.18 10.33 28.24
CA GLU A 39 -4.31 9.97 27.36
C GLU A 39 -4.66 8.49 27.48
N GLY A 40 -3.67 7.63 27.70
CA GLY A 40 -3.78 6.21 28.05
C GLY A 40 -4.21 5.29 26.92
N LYS A 41 -4.65 5.83 25.76
CA LYS A 41 -5.12 5.04 24.62
C LYS A 41 -4.93 5.74 23.28
N VAL A 42 -5.00 4.96 22.20
CA VAL A 42 -5.07 5.42 20.81
C VAL A 42 -6.12 4.62 20.04
N ALA A 43 -7.00 5.30 19.31
CA ALA A 43 -8.06 4.69 18.51
C ALA A 43 -7.62 4.58 17.03
N VAL A 44 -7.50 3.34 16.54
CA VAL A 44 -7.00 3.03 15.19
C VAL A 44 -8.10 2.42 14.34
N LEU A 45 -8.40 3.07 13.24
CA LEU A 45 -9.33 2.59 12.21
C LEU A 45 -8.53 1.89 11.10
N THR A 46 -8.79 0.59 10.88
CA THR A 46 -8.02 -0.20 9.91
C THR A 46 -8.85 -1.33 9.30
N ASP A 47 -8.29 -2.03 8.33
CA ASP A 47 -8.78 -3.34 7.87
C ASP A 47 -8.08 -4.43 8.70
N VAL A 48 -8.83 -5.32 9.34
CA VAL A 48 -8.27 -6.20 10.37
C VAL A 48 -8.41 -7.68 10.05
N THR A 49 -7.26 -8.35 10.00
CA THR A 49 -7.13 -9.78 10.27
C THR A 49 -6.69 -10.01 11.72
N ALA A 50 -6.80 -11.24 12.24
CA ALA A 50 -6.31 -11.56 13.59
C ALA A 50 -4.80 -11.26 13.72
N THR A 51 -4.00 -11.67 12.75
CA THR A 51 -2.54 -11.44 12.71
C THR A 51 -2.20 -9.94 12.74
N LEU A 52 -2.94 -9.13 11.97
CA LEU A 52 -2.72 -7.69 11.93
C LEU A 52 -3.13 -7.01 13.23
N ARG A 53 -4.19 -7.49 13.89
CA ARG A 53 -4.60 -7.00 15.20
C ARG A 53 -3.45 -7.11 16.20
N ASP A 54 -2.90 -8.30 16.34
CA ASP A 54 -1.81 -8.55 17.29
C ASP A 54 -0.58 -7.70 16.95
N ALA A 55 -0.23 -7.62 15.67
CA ALA A 55 0.90 -6.82 15.19
C ALA A 55 0.76 -5.32 15.49
N LEU A 56 -0.46 -4.78 15.42
CA LEU A 56 -0.72 -3.36 15.64
C LEU A 56 -0.96 -3.00 17.11
N THR A 57 -1.15 -3.97 18.00
CA THR A 57 -1.52 -3.71 19.39
C THR A 57 -0.46 -4.15 20.39
N LEU A 58 -0.03 -5.41 20.36
CA LEU A 58 0.70 -6.04 21.47
C LEU A 58 2.05 -5.37 21.74
N GLU A 59 2.89 -5.20 20.71
CA GLU A 59 4.23 -4.66 20.91
C GLU A 59 4.19 -3.16 21.28
N PHE A 60 3.27 -2.41 20.68
CA PHE A 60 3.06 -1.01 21.06
C PHE A 60 2.63 -0.87 22.51
N GLN A 61 1.63 -1.63 22.95
CA GLN A 61 1.16 -1.63 24.34
C GLN A 61 2.26 -2.04 25.34
N LYS A 62 3.05 -3.05 24.99
CA LYS A 62 4.18 -3.50 25.79
C LYS A 62 5.25 -2.42 25.95
N ASN A 63 5.59 -1.72 24.86
CA ASN A 63 6.69 -0.75 24.85
C ASN A 63 6.30 0.58 25.51
N TYR A 64 5.05 1.01 25.34
CA TYR A 64 4.62 2.35 25.76
C TYR A 64 3.60 2.38 26.90
N GLY A 65 2.95 1.26 27.19
CA GLY A 65 1.90 1.20 28.23
C GLY A 65 0.61 1.94 27.83
N ILE A 66 0.40 2.17 26.51
CA ILE A 66 -0.77 2.86 25.95
C ILE A 66 -1.65 1.82 25.26
N THR A 67 -2.95 1.79 25.59
CA THR A 67 -3.91 0.85 25.01
C THR A 67 -4.21 1.21 23.55
N VAL A 68 -4.25 0.20 22.67
CA VAL A 68 -4.68 0.39 21.27
C VAL A 68 -6.11 -0.12 21.13
N GLU A 69 -7.05 0.80 20.92
CA GLU A 69 -8.43 0.51 20.54
C GLU A 69 -8.52 0.37 19.02
N LEU A 70 -8.55 -0.88 18.54
CA LEU A 70 -8.47 -1.16 17.11
C LEU A 70 -9.84 -1.56 16.57
N PHE A 71 -10.32 -0.77 15.61
CA PHE A 71 -11.55 -1.05 14.89
C PHE A 71 -11.26 -1.49 13.45
N GLY A 72 -11.73 -2.69 13.11
CA GLY A 72 -11.60 -3.27 11.79
C GLY A 72 -12.86 -3.16 10.97
N SER A 73 -12.75 -2.62 9.76
CA SER A 73 -13.86 -2.49 8.81
C SER A 73 -13.36 -2.44 7.38
N SER A 74 -14.21 -2.81 6.43
CA SER A 74 -13.89 -2.64 5.01
C SER A 74 -13.91 -1.18 4.58
N GLY A 75 -13.18 -0.81 3.54
CA GLY A 75 -13.18 0.57 3.00
C GLY A 75 -14.57 1.08 2.58
N ARG A 76 -15.48 0.17 2.22
CA ARG A 76 -16.88 0.51 1.88
C ARG A 76 -17.70 0.95 3.11
N GLU A 77 -17.36 0.46 4.29
CA GLU A 77 -18.06 0.75 5.55
C GLU A 77 -17.42 1.95 6.27
N VAL A 78 -16.10 2.11 6.16
CA VAL A 78 -15.33 3.14 6.84
C VAL A 78 -15.81 4.55 6.46
N ALA A 79 -15.91 4.85 5.17
CA ALA A 79 -16.22 6.21 4.71
C ALA A 79 -17.64 6.67 5.14
N PRO A 80 -18.74 5.91 4.92
CA PRO A 80 -20.05 6.30 5.40
C PRO A 80 -20.14 6.42 6.92
N ARG A 81 -19.46 5.54 7.66
CA ARG A 81 -19.42 5.58 9.13
C ARG A 81 -18.77 6.86 9.64
N VAL A 82 -17.55 7.16 9.20
CA VAL A 82 -16.85 8.38 9.61
C VAL A 82 -17.64 9.63 9.21
N ALA A 83 -18.30 9.64 8.04
CA ALA A 83 -19.15 10.74 7.63
C ALA A 83 -20.33 10.95 8.59
N ALA A 84 -21.01 9.87 9.00
CA ALA A 84 -22.14 9.92 9.94
C ALA A 84 -21.70 10.38 11.34
N GLU A 85 -20.59 9.85 11.86
CA GLU A 85 -20.00 10.22 13.15
C GLU A 85 -19.65 11.72 13.17
N ARG A 86 -18.94 12.21 12.15
CA ARG A 86 -18.56 13.63 12.03
C ARG A 86 -19.75 14.56 11.90
N LYS A 87 -20.78 14.13 11.14
CA LYS A 87 -22.05 14.89 11.03
C LYS A 87 -22.76 15.01 12.38
N ALA A 88 -22.63 14.00 13.24
CA ALA A 88 -23.13 14.02 14.62
C ALA A 88 -22.20 14.78 15.59
N GLY A 89 -21.10 15.39 15.11
CA GLY A 89 -20.12 16.09 15.95
C GLY A 89 -19.18 15.14 16.72
N GLN A 90 -19.15 13.86 16.36
CA GLN A 90 -18.32 12.84 17.02
C GLN A 90 -17.01 12.66 16.26
N PHE A 91 -15.90 12.75 16.97
CA PHE A 91 -14.54 12.55 16.49
C PHE A 91 -13.93 11.42 17.33
N LEU A 92 -14.02 10.19 16.80
CA LEU A 92 -13.75 8.97 17.57
C LEU A 92 -12.40 8.35 17.29
N TRP A 93 -11.73 8.78 16.21
CA TRP A 93 -10.54 8.12 15.65
C TRP A 93 -9.32 9.00 15.73
N ASP A 94 -8.18 8.39 16.04
CA ASP A 94 -6.88 9.04 16.04
C ASP A 94 -6.12 8.74 14.74
N ILE A 95 -6.08 7.46 14.35
CA ILE A 95 -5.24 6.94 13.27
C ILE A 95 -6.09 6.21 12.21
N TYR A 96 -5.76 6.45 10.96
CA TYR A 96 -6.25 5.73 9.79
C TYR A 96 -5.11 4.87 9.22
N ILE A 97 -5.35 3.56 9.09
CA ILE A 97 -4.47 2.62 8.38
C ILE A 97 -5.33 1.86 7.39
N HIS A 98 -5.41 2.31 6.13
CA HIS A 98 -6.35 1.72 5.17
C HIS A 98 -6.00 2.04 3.70
N GLY A 99 -6.94 1.73 2.78
CA GLY A 99 -6.80 1.83 1.34
C GLY A 99 -6.69 3.24 0.79
N SER A 100 -5.91 3.40 -0.28
CA SER A 100 -5.67 4.68 -0.98
C SER A 100 -6.95 5.26 -1.56
N THR A 101 -7.82 4.44 -2.15
CA THR A 101 -9.09 4.90 -2.76
C THR A 101 -10.00 5.55 -1.73
N THR A 102 -10.21 4.90 -0.57
CA THR A 102 -11.01 5.46 0.52
C THR A 102 -10.41 6.78 1.03
N ALA A 103 -9.08 6.85 1.15
CA ALA A 103 -8.40 8.08 1.57
C ALA A 103 -8.61 9.23 0.59
N LEU A 104 -8.36 8.99 -0.71
CA LEU A 104 -8.36 10.04 -1.74
C LEU A 104 -9.77 10.45 -2.19
N GLU A 105 -10.70 9.49 -2.30
CA GLU A 105 -12.05 9.73 -2.85
C GLU A 105 -13.07 10.11 -1.77
N ALA A 106 -12.81 9.80 -0.49
CA ALA A 106 -13.75 10.07 0.58
C ALA A 106 -13.17 10.87 1.75
N MET A 107 -12.08 10.42 2.37
CA MET A 107 -11.60 11.01 3.62
C MET A 107 -10.99 12.39 3.43
N ILE A 108 -10.13 12.60 2.42
CA ILE A 108 -9.54 13.90 2.11
C ILE A 108 -10.62 14.92 1.69
N PRO A 109 -11.55 14.60 0.76
CA PRO A 109 -12.64 15.53 0.43
C PRO A 109 -13.55 15.89 1.60
N MET A 110 -13.71 14.97 2.57
CA MET A 110 -14.47 15.21 3.80
C MET A 110 -13.73 16.11 4.81
N GLY A 111 -12.44 16.42 4.57
CA GLY A 111 -11.59 17.14 5.53
C GLY A 111 -11.32 16.30 6.79
N ALA A 112 -11.16 14.98 6.65
CA ALA A 112 -11.03 14.08 7.79
C ALA A 112 -9.63 14.04 8.39
N PHE A 113 -8.61 14.49 7.68
CA PHE A 113 -7.22 14.33 8.07
C PHE A 113 -6.50 15.66 8.28
N ASP A 114 -5.51 15.67 9.16
CA ASP A 114 -4.50 16.70 9.30
C ASP A 114 -3.23 16.33 8.51
N PRO A 115 -2.39 17.32 8.13
CA PRO A 115 -1.06 17.04 7.61
C PRO A 115 -0.26 16.18 8.57
N LEU A 116 0.38 15.12 8.05
CA LEU A 116 1.06 14.13 8.89
C LEU A 116 2.48 14.56 9.30
N GLU A 117 3.17 15.39 8.50
CA GLU A 117 4.55 15.79 8.77
C GLU A 117 4.77 16.38 10.18
N PRO A 118 3.88 17.25 10.72
CA PRO A 118 4.04 17.77 12.08
C PRO A 118 3.94 16.71 13.19
N ALA A 119 3.40 15.52 12.88
CA ALA A 119 3.33 14.41 13.82
C ALA A 119 4.59 13.54 13.82
N LEU A 120 5.50 13.72 12.85
CA LEU A 120 6.75 12.98 12.76
C LEU A 120 7.80 13.63 13.67
N ILE A 121 8.25 12.91 14.69
CA ILE A 121 9.20 13.40 15.71
C ILE A 121 10.56 12.76 15.55
N LEU A 122 10.63 11.43 15.45
CA LEU A 122 11.87 10.68 15.48
C LEU A 122 12.76 10.95 14.26
N ALA A 123 14.04 11.13 14.50
CA ALA A 123 15.01 11.50 13.46
C ALA A 123 15.10 10.45 12.34
N ASP A 124 15.10 9.15 12.69
CA ASP A 124 15.16 8.05 11.72
C ASP A 124 13.89 7.94 10.86
N VAL A 125 12.73 8.35 11.41
CA VAL A 125 11.47 8.44 10.65
C VAL A 125 11.52 9.59 9.64
N LYS A 126 12.13 10.71 10.02
CA LYS A 126 12.24 11.93 9.17
C LYS A 126 13.38 11.85 8.16
N ASP A 127 14.36 10.96 8.33
CA ASP A 127 15.50 10.86 7.41
C ASP A 127 15.06 10.34 6.04
N PRO A 128 15.14 11.13 4.97
CA PRO A 128 14.75 10.71 3.64
C PRO A 128 15.54 9.51 3.12
N LYS A 129 16.78 9.30 3.60
CA LYS A 129 17.63 8.16 3.20
C LYS A 129 17.09 6.82 3.68
N THR A 130 16.22 6.83 4.68
CA THR A 130 15.57 5.64 5.21
C THR A 130 14.50 5.10 4.25
N TRP A 131 13.94 5.95 3.39
CA TRP A 131 12.77 5.64 2.58
C TRP A 131 13.13 5.35 1.12
N ARG A 132 12.39 4.43 0.49
CA ARG A 132 12.52 4.13 -0.94
C ARG A 132 12.25 5.38 -1.77
N GLY A 133 13.10 5.61 -2.78
CA GLY A 133 13.03 6.83 -3.59
C GLY A 133 13.62 8.06 -2.92
N GLY A 134 14.23 7.94 -1.73
CA GLY A 134 14.91 9.04 -1.05
C GLY A 134 13.97 10.08 -0.44
N ALA A 135 12.71 9.72 -0.21
CA ALA A 135 11.73 10.59 0.45
C ALA A 135 10.57 9.77 1.01
N ILE A 136 9.89 10.32 2.03
CA ILE A 136 8.59 9.83 2.47
C ILE A 136 7.57 10.09 1.35
N GLU A 137 6.86 9.05 0.95
CA GLU A 137 5.84 9.18 -0.10
C GLU A 137 4.47 9.49 0.49
N PHE A 138 3.81 10.51 -0.06
CA PHE A 138 2.44 10.87 0.27
C PHE A 138 1.53 10.69 -0.94
N LEU A 139 0.26 10.33 -0.70
CA LEU A 139 -0.75 10.22 -1.76
C LEU A 139 -1.21 11.59 -2.29
N ASP A 140 -1.10 12.62 -1.47
CA ASP A 140 -1.66 13.95 -1.73
C ASP A 140 -0.64 15.07 -1.49
N PRO A 141 -0.80 16.22 -2.18
CA PRO A 141 0.12 17.37 -2.03
C PRO A 141 0.12 17.99 -0.63
N SER A 142 -0.98 17.84 0.13
CA SER A 142 -1.09 18.36 1.50
C SER A 142 -0.44 17.46 2.54
N LYS A 143 0.14 16.33 2.11
CA LYS A 143 0.88 15.38 2.95
C LYS A 143 0.06 14.81 4.11
N MET A 144 -1.20 14.53 3.85
CA MET A 144 -2.13 13.96 4.83
C MET A 144 -2.00 12.45 4.93
N VAL A 145 -1.73 11.76 3.82
CA VAL A 145 -1.74 10.30 3.74
C VAL A 145 -0.40 9.77 3.26
N LEU A 146 0.32 9.08 4.16
CA LEU A 146 1.63 8.50 3.91
C LEU A 146 1.50 7.06 3.39
N VAL A 147 2.31 6.70 2.40
CA VAL A 147 2.41 5.33 1.85
C VAL A 147 3.46 4.54 2.64
N MET A 148 3.02 3.55 3.43
CA MET A 148 3.92 2.70 4.22
C MET A 148 4.45 1.50 3.47
N THR A 149 3.64 0.90 2.58
CA THR A 149 3.94 -0.42 2.01
C THR A 149 3.63 -0.51 0.52
N PRO A 150 4.38 0.22 -0.35
CA PRO A 150 4.24 0.06 -1.79
C PRO A 150 4.89 -1.27 -2.24
N PHE A 151 4.16 -2.10 -2.99
CA PHE A 151 4.70 -3.34 -3.53
C PHE A 151 4.08 -3.68 -4.89
N HIS A 152 4.79 -4.50 -5.68
CA HIS A 152 4.27 -5.03 -6.93
C HIS A 152 3.13 -6.01 -6.67
N ARG A 153 2.09 -5.92 -7.49
CA ARG A 153 0.96 -6.86 -7.49
C ARG A 153 1.09 -7.83 -8.65
N GLY A 154 0.50 -9.01 -8.49
CA GLY A 154 0.36 -9.96 -9.58
C GLY A 154 -0.65 -9.47 -10.62
N THR A 155 -0.26 -9.51 -11.88
CA THR A 155 -1.13 -9.19 -13.02
C THR A 155 -1.50 -10.43 -13.83
N ILE A 156 -0.59 -11.41 -13.92
CA ILE A 156 -0.77 -12.68 -14.61
C ILE A 156 -0.55 -13.81 -13.61
N PHE A 157 -1.53 -14.70 -13.52
CA PHE A 157 -1.50 -15.91 -12.72
C PHE A 157 -1.67 -17.10 -13.66
N TYR A 158 -1.03 -18.23 -13.37
CA TYR A 158 -1.04 -19.38 -14.28
C TYR A 158 -1.06 -20.71 -13.53
N ASN A 159 -1.60 -21.75 -14.17
CA ASN A 159 -1.52 -23.10 -13.67
C ASN A 159 -0.13 -23.69 -13.98
N THR A 160 0.62 -24.04 -12.93
CA THR A 160 2.02 -24.50 -13.04
C THR A 160 2.18 -25.87 -13.72
N LYS A 161 1.10 -26.64 -13.90
CA LYS A 161 1.08 -27.91 -14.62
C LYS A 161 0.78 -27.74 -16.11
N LEU A 162 0.20 -26.60 -16.52
CA LEU A 162 -0.26 -26.36 -17.89
C LEU A 162 0.56 -25.31 -18.62
N VAL A 163 1.28 -24.45 -17.89
CA VAL A 163 1.98 -23.29 -18.45
C VAL A 163 3.36 -23.18 -17.83
N ASP A 164 4.38 -22.94 -18.66
CA ASP A 164 5.70 -22.52 -18.19
C ASP A 164 5.71 -20.98 -18.03
N ALA A 165 6.14 -20.49 -16.88
CA ALA A 165 6.28 -19.05 -16.61
C ALA A 165 7.11 -18.31 -17.68
N LYS A 166 8.09 -18.99 -18.29
CA LYS A 166 8.96 -18.44 -19.35
C LYS A 166 8.21 -18.02 -20.61
N GLU A 167 6.95 -18.43 -20.76
CA GLU A 167 6.10 -18.01 -21.87
C GLU A 167 5.63 -16.57 -21.77
N PHE A 168 5.75 -15.96 -20.57
CA PHE A 168 5.39 -14.56 -20.32
C PHE A 168 6.65 -13.71 -20.11
N LYS A 169 7.06 -13.00 -21.14
CA LYS A 169 8.13 -11.97 -21.09
C LYS A 169 7.57 -10.57 -21.17
N SER A 170 6.31 -10.45 -21.58
CA SER A 170 5.55 -9.23 -21.75
C SER A 170 4.06 -9.51 -21.55
N HIS A 171 3.29 -8.53 -21.13
CA HIS A 171 1.82 -8.65 -21.12
C HIS A 171 1.25 -8.87 -22.51
N LYS A 172 1.96 -8.46 -23.58
CA LYS A 172 1.56 -8.72 -24.96
C LYS A 172 1.53 -10.21 -25.31
N ASP A 173 2.22 -11.07 -24.56
CA ASP A 173 2.16 -12.52 -24.72
C ASP A 173 0.77 -13.11 -24.43
N LEU A 174 -0.07 -12.39 -23.69
CA LEU A 174 -1.50 -12.72 -23.50
C LEU A 174 -2.30 -12.62 -24.82
N LEU A 175 -1.80 -11.92 -25.81
CA LEU A 175 -2.44 -11.81 -27.12
C LEU A 175 -2.13 -12.98 -28.06
N ASN A 176 -1.28 -13.93 -27.64
CA ASN A 176 -0.98 -15.13 -28.44
C ASN A 176 -2.29 -15.91 -28.70
N PRO A 177 -2.58 -16.29 -29.95
CA PRO A 177 -3.80 -17.01 -30.33
C PRO A 177 -4.04 -18.31 -29.55
N LYS A 178 -2.99 -18.94 -29.03
CA LYS A 178 -3.11 -20.17 -28.20
C LYS A 178 -3.93 -19.97 -26.92
N TRP A 179 -4.02 -18.73 -26.42
CA TRP A 179 -4.76 -18.36 -25.20
C TRP A 179 -6.21 -18.03 -25.47
N LYS A 180 -6.62 -17.87 -26.73
CA LYS A 180 -7.99 -17.46 -27.08
C LYS A 180 -9.03 -18.43 -26.51
N GLY A 181 -9.99 -17.90 -25.73
CA GLY A 181 -11.02 -18.67 -25.02
C GLY A 181 -10.52 -19.49 -23.83
N LYS A 182 -9.25 -19.31 -23.43
CA LYS A 182 -8.61 -20.11 -22.36
C LYS A 182 -8.15 -19.29 -21.16
N MET A 183 -8.50 -18.02 -21.10
CA MET A 183 -8.13 -17.14 -20.00
C MET A 183 -9.35 -16.70 -19.21
N VAL A 184 -9.18 -16.59 -17.90
CA VAL A 184 -10.16 -15.97 -17.01
C VAL A 184 -9.63 -14.62 -16.53
N VAL A 185 -10.51 -13.66 -16.22
CA VAL A 185 -10.18 -12.34 -15.73
C VAL A 185 -11.12 -11.96 -14.58
N ASP A 186 -10.61 -11.33 -13.54
CA ASP A 186 -11.44 -10.62 -12.54
C ASP A 186 -12.15 -9.44 -13.24
N ASP A 187 -13.45 -9.30 -13.03
CA ASP A 187 -14.27 -8.30 -13.74
C ASP A 187 -13.67 -6.89 -13.62
N PRO A 188 -13.04 -6.36 -14.68
CA PRO A 188 -12.32 -5.08 -14.60
C PRO A 188 -13.23 -3.86 -14.48
N ARG A 189 -14.56 -4.03 -14.65
CA ARG A 189 -15.56 -2.97 -14.51
C ARG A 189 -15.92 -2.70 -13.06
N ARG A 190 -15.50 -3.55 -12.13
CA ARG A 190 -15.77 -3.47 -10.69
C ARG A 190 -14.55 -3.02 -9.92
N ALA A 191 -14.76 -2.40 -8.76
CA ALA A 191 -13.68 -2.09 -7.85
C ALA A 191 -13.00 -3.37 -7.34
N GLY A 192 -11.67 -3.47 -7.50
CA GLY A 192 -10.90 -4.64 -7.10
C GLY A 192 -9.59 -4.78 -7.88
N PRO A 193 -8.94 -5.94 -7.76
CA PRO A 193 -7.70 -6.26 -8.46
C PRO A 193 -7.80 -6.15 -9.98
N GLY A 194 -8.92 -6.59 -10.57
CA GLY A 194 -9.14 -6.50 -12.01
C GLY A 194 -9.02 -5.07 -12.53
N VAL A 195 -9.82 -4.12 -12.00
CA VAL A 195 -9.73 -2.72 -12.45
C VAL A 195 -8.36 -2.12 -12.19
N ALA A 196 -7.65 -2.51 -11.13
CA ALA A 196 -6.31 -2.00 -10.87
C ALA A 196 -5.29 -2.52 -11.91
N THR A 197 -5.38 -3.79 -12.31
CA THR A 197 -4.57 -4.38 -13.38
C THR A 197 -4.84 -3.68 -14.72
N PHE A 198 -6.11 -3.43 -15.05
CA PHE A 198 -6.46 -2.73 -16.29
C PHE A 198 -6.11 -1.23 -16.24
N THR A 199 -6.10 -0.61 -15.06
CA THR A 199 -5.54 0.75 -14.86
C THR A 199 -4.06 0.76 -15.18
N PHE A 200 -3.31 -0.22 -14.71
CA PHE A 200 -1.91 -0.38 -15.06
C PHE A 200 -1.72 -0.55 -16.58
N PHE A 201 -2.48 -1.44 -17.22
CA PHE A 201 -2.42 -1.61 -18.68
C PHE A 201 -2.69 -0.31 -19.42
N TYR A 202 -3.70 0.44 -18.99
CA TYR A 202 -4.07 1.69 -19.62
C TYR A 202 -2.99 2.78 -19.48
N LEU A 203 -2.38 2.88 -18.30
CA LEU A 203 -1.35 3.86 -17.99
C LEU A 203 0.01 3.54 -18.61
N HIS A 204 0.27 2.25 -18.92
CA HIS A 204 1.58 1.85 -19.41
C HIS A 204 1.77 2.30 -20.89
N PRO A 205 2.84 3.07 -21.19
CA PRO A 205 3.02 3.67 -22.53
C PRO A 205 3.11 2.67 -23.68
N GLU A 206 3.54 1.44 -23.41
CA GLU A 206 3.65 0.39 -24.43
C GLU A 206 2.38 -0.48 -24.57
N LEU A 207 1.42 -0.36 -23.66
CA LEU A 207 0.18 -1.14 -23.65
C LEU A 207 -1.01 -0.28 -24.08
N GLY A 208 -1.54 0.54 -23.20
CA GLY A 208 -2.61 1.49 -23.49
C GLY A 208 -3.96 0.87 -23.87
N ALA A 209 -4.85 1.69 -24.40
CA ALA A 209 -6.21 1.31 -24.80
C ALA A 209 -6.23 0.23 -25.88
N ASP A 210 -5.29 0.25 -26.82
CA ASP A 210 -5.25 -0.70 -27.93
C ASP A 210 -4.91 -2.11 -27.47
N PHE A 211 -4.01 -2.24 -26.49
CA PHE A 211 -3.75 -3.53 -25.84
C PHE A 211 -5.03 -4.07 -25.17
N ILE A 212 -5.77 -3.22 -24.43
CA ILE A 212 -7.02 -3.63 -23.76
C ILE A 212 -8.06 -4.10 -24.79
N ARG A 213 -8.22 -3.38 -25.91
CA ARG A 213 -9.13 -3.80 -27.00
C ARG A 213 -8.68 -5.12 -27.63
N ALA A 214 -7.38 -5.30 -27.83
CA ALA A 214 -6.84 -6.56 -28.37
C ALA A 214 -7.05 -7.71 -27.39
N LEU A 215 -6.90 -7.48 -26.09
CA LEU A 215 -7.13 -8.48 -25.04
C LEU A 215 -8.61 -8.90 -24.98
N GLY A 216 -9.55 -7.97 -25.18
CA GLY A 216 -10.99 -8.28 -25.28
C GLY A 216 -11.32 -9.26 -26.43
N LYS A 217 -10.56 -9.22 -27.53
CA LYS A 217 -10.71 -10.17 -28.67
C LYS A 217 -10.25 -11.59 -28.33
N GLN A 218 -9.58 -11.81 -27.20
CA GLN A 218 -9.14 -13.14 -26.72
C GLN A 218 -10.28 -13.99 -26.12
N GLN A 219 -11.52 -13.48 -26.10
CA GLN A 219 -12.67 -14.21 -25.56
C GLN A 219 -12.45 -14.65 -24.10
N LEU A 220 -12.19 -13.67 -23.24
CA LEU A 220 -11.95 -13.90 -21.82
C LEU A 220 -13.22 -14.37 -21.10
N THR A 221 -13.09 -15.29 -20.16
CA THR A 221 -14.17 -15.59 -19.21
C THR A 221 -14.07 -14.64 -18.03
N ILE A 222 -15.12 -13.88 -17.76
CA ILE A 222 -15.17 -12.90 -16.67
C ILE A 222 -15.74 -13.59 -15.43
N LEU A 223 -15.00 -13.56 -14.33
CA LEU A 223 -15.48 -13.99 -13.00
C LEU A 223 -15.49 -12.79 -12.04
N ARG A 224 -16.08 -13.00 -10.85
CA ARG A 224 -16.33 -11.92 -9.86
C ARG A 224 -16.04 -12.33 -8.42
N ASP A 225 -15.51 -13.53 -8.26
CA ASP A 225 -15.14 -14.11 -6.96
C ASP A 225 -13.73 -14.64 -7.03
N TYR A 226 -12.85 -14.11 -6.21
CA TYR A 226 -11.42 -14.40 -6.23
C TYR A 226 -11.11 -15.87 -5.93
N ALA A 227 -11.91 -16.52 -5.08
CA ALA A 227 -11.71 -17.95 -4.80
C ALA A 227 -12.10 -18.79 -6.01
N GLN A 228 -13.23 -18.47 -6.67
CA GLN A 228 -13.64 -19.16 -7.91
C GLN A 228 -12.64 -18.95 -9.04
N GLU A 229 -12.08 -17.75 -9.19
CA GLU A 229 -11.05 -17.44 -10.20
C GLU A 229 -9.81 -18.32 -10.01
N VAL A 230 -9.27 -18.33 -8.80
CA VAL A 230 -8.08 -19.09 -8.43
C VAL A 230 -8.33 -20.60 -8.52
N ASP A 231 -9.48 -21.06 -8.03
CA ASP A 231 -9.84 -22.48 -8.08
C ASP A 231 -10.07 -22.97 -9.53
N ALA A 232 -10.61 -22.12 -10.43
CA ALA A 232 -10.79 -22.43 -11.84
C ALA A 232 -9.45 -22.67 -12.56
N VAL A 233 -8.42 -21.89 -12.21
CA VAL A 233 -7.05 -22.09 -12.72
C VAL A 233 -6.39 -23.28 -12.04
N GLY A 234 -6.49 -23.39 -10.72
CA GLY A 234 -5.92 -24.51 -9.97
C GLY A 234 -6.42 -25.88 -10.43
N GLN A 235 -7.70 -25.97 -10.79
CA GLN A 235 -8.34 -27.18 -11.34
C GLN A 235 -8.02 -27.43 -12.83
N GLY A 236 -7.30 -26.51 -13.49
CA GLY A 236 -6.92 -26.63 -14.90
C GLY A 236 -8.03 -26.32 -15.89
N ARG A 237 -9.16 -25.73 -15.47
CA ARG A 237 -10.20 -25.26 -16.40
C ARG A 237 -9.70 -24.13 -17.29
N TYR A 238 -8.87 -23.26 -16.74
CA TYR A 238 -8.19 -22.19 -17.45
C TYR A 238 -6.70 -22.22 -17.11
N PRO A 239 -5.80 -22.17 -18.11
CA PRO A 239 -4.37 -22.11 -17.85
C PRO A 239 -3.89 -20.77 -17.30
N VAL A 240 -4.62 -19.66 -17.56
CA VAL A 240 -4.20 -18.29 -17.22
C VAL A 240 -5.35 -17.50 -16.59
N LEU A 241 -5.01 -16.68 -15.60
CA LEU A 241 -5.91 -15.71 -14.96
C LEU A 241 -5.26 -14.33 -14.95
N ILE A 242 -6.04 -13.31 -15.24
CA ILE A 242 -5.60 -11.92 -15.30
C ILE A 242 -6.23 -11.14 -14.15
N GLY A 243 -5.40 -10.53 -13.29
CA GLY A 243 -5.80 -9.57 -12.26
C GLY A 243 -6.74 -10.14 -11.20
N THR A 244 -6.23 -10.85 -10.22
CA THR A 244 -7.01 -11.31 -9.05
C THR A 244 -6.33 -10.89 -7.74
N ALA A 245 -6.92 -11.25 -6.61
CA ALA A 245 -6.34 -10.96 -5.30
C ALA A 245 -5.13 -11.87 -5.01
N ASP A 246 -3.93 -11.29 -5.00
CA ASP A 246 -2.65 -12.00 -4.77
C ASP A 246 -2.70 -12.94 -3.56
N PHE A 247 -3.30 -12.46 -2.44
CA PHE A 247 -3.32 -13.23 -1.19
C PHE A 247 -4.11 -14.53 -1.32
N VAL A 248 -5.15 -14.57 -2.17
CA VAL A 248 -5.92 -15.80 -2.44
C VAL A 248 -5.06 -16.79 -3.20
N ALA A 249 -4.40 -16.34 -4.28
CA ALA A 249 -3.52 -17.18 -5.09
C ALA A 249 -2.33 -17.71 -4.27
N ILE A 250 -1.67 -16.86 -3.48
CA ILE A 250 -0.55 -17.24 -2.60
C ILE A 250 -1.00 -18.25 -1.54
N THR A 251 -2.16 -18.04 -0.92
CA THR A 251 -2.71 -18.96 0.07
C THR A 251 -3.00 -20.32 -0.55
N ARG A 252 -3.63 -20.37 -1.71
CA ARG A 252 -3.93 -21.62 -2.43
C ARG A 252 -2.66 -22.33 -2.89
N ALA A 253 -1.66 -21.59 -3.38
CA ALA A 253 -0.36 -22.17 -3.74
C ALA A 253 0.33 -22.84 -2.54
N ARG A 254 0.31 -22.21 -1.36
CA ARG A 254 0.83 -22.79 -0.10
C ARG A 254 0.06 -24.05 0.34
N GLN A 255 -1.20 -24.18 -0.06
CA GLN A 255 -2.03 -25.37 0.15
C GLN A 255 -1.80 -26.46 -0.92
N GLY A 256 -0.85 -26.28 -1.85
CA GLY A 256 -0.52 -27.24 -2.89
C GLY A 256 -1.35 -27.13 -4.16
N VAL A 257 -2.19 -26.11 -4.30
CA VAL A 257 -2.90 -25.84 -5.56
C VAL A 257 -1.88 -25.42 -6.62
N PRO A 258 -1.91 -25.97 -7.85
CA PRO A 258 -0.92 -25.69 -8.89
C PRO A 258 -1.17 -24.33 -9.55
N ILE A 259 -1.00 -23.26 -8.80
CA ILE A 259 -1.10 -21.88 -9.27
C ILE A 259 0.15 -21.09 -8.85
N ALA A 260 0.62 -20.22 -9.73
CA ALA A 260 1.69 -19.28 -9.44
C ALA A 260 1.42 -17.91 -10.08
N ILE A 261 2.21 -16.92 -9.71
CA ILE A 261 2.18 -15.55 -10.21
C ILE A 261 3.40 -15.34 -11.09
N VAL A 262 3.24 -14.71 -12.25
CA VAL A 262 4.36 -14.34 -13.10
C VAL A 262 5.18 -13.24 -12.41
N ASP A 263 6.47 -13.47 -12.27
CA ASP A 263 7.39 -12.54 -11.62
C ASP A 263 7.43 -11.19 -12.36
N ALA A 264 7.15 -10.09 -11.65
CA ALA A 264 7.17 -8.73 -12.21
C ALA A 264 8.50 -8.37 -12.89
N ARG A 265 9.62 -8.97 -12.42
CA ARG A 265 10.98 -8.72 -12.95
C ARG A 265 11.23 -9.38 -14.30
N GLN A 266 10.45 -10.40 -14.68
CA GLN A 266 10.57 -11.04 -16.00
C GLN A 266 9.68 -10.40 -17.06
N LEU A 267 8.67 -9.62 -16.66
CA LEU A 267 7.80 -8.90 -17.57
C LEU A 267 8.47 -7.58 -18.02
N LYS A 268 8.55 -7.35 -19.33
CA LYS A 268 9.12 -6.14 -19.90
C LYS A 268 8.52 -4.86 -19.31
N GLU A 269 7.22 -4.87 -19.08
CA GLU A 269 6.45 -3.75 -18.55
C GLU A 269 6.46 -3.70 -17.01
N GLY A 270 7.01 -4.73 -16.33
CA GLY A 270 6.82 -4.89 -14.89
C GLY A 270 5.36 -5.15 -14.52
N THR A 271 4.97 -4.74 -13.33
CA THR A 271 3.57 -4.72 -12.86
C THR A 271 3.30 -3.44 -12.07
N ASP A 272 2.04 -3.21 -11.71
CA ASP A 272 1.67 -2.04 -10.93
C ASP A 272 2.19 -2.09 -9.48
N LEU A 273 2.46 -0.91 -8.93
CA LEU A 273 2.65 -0.74 -7.49
C LEU A 273 1.34 -0.37 -6.81
N SER A 274 1.09 -0.97 -5.67
CA SER A 274 -0.03 -0.63 -4.78
C SER A 274 0.37 -0.79 -3.32
N PRO A 275 -0.02 0.12 -2.43
CA PRO A 275 0.13 -0.06 -0.98
C PRO A 275 -1.01 -0.88 -0.38
N THR A 276 -2.04 -1.24 -1.17
CA THR A 276 -3.31 -1.82 -0.69
C THR A 276 -3.85 -1.07 0.54
N ASN A 277 -3.86 -1.68 1.73
CA ASN A 277 -4.28 -1.04 2.98
C ASN A 277 -3.10 -0.49 3.81
N GLY A 278 -1.94 -0.30 3.20
CA GLY A 278 -0.72 0.19 3.85
C GLY A 278 -0.53 1.70 3.73
N ASN A 279 -1.59 2.48 3.93
CA ASN A 279 -1.50 3.94 4.01
C ASN A 279 -1.82 4.40 5.43
N LEU A 280 -1.12 5.43 5.90
CA LEU A 280 -1.23 6.00 7.24
C LEU A 280 -1.68 7.45 7.17
N ALA A 281 -2.68 7.83 7.97
CA ALA A 281 -3.06 9.22 8.17
C ALA A 281 -3.42 9.50 9.64
N LEU A 282 -3.33 10.77 10.03
CA LEU A 282 -3.78 11.30 11.30
C LEU A 282 -5.16 11.93 11.12
N PHE A 283 -6.17 11.48 11.88
CA PHE A 283 -7.46 12.15 11.87
C PHE A 283 -7.36 13.56 12.49
N ASN A 284 -8.04 14.51 11.88
CA ASN A 284 -8.17 15.81 12.51
C ASN A 284 -9.10 15.74 13.73
N ARG A 285 -8.87 16.58 14.71
CA ARG A 285 -9.57 16.53 16.01
C ARG A 285 -9.46 15.15 16.68
N ALA A 286 -8.31 14.50 16.51
CA ALA A 286 -8.02 13.22 17.17
C ALA A 286 -8.26 13.36 18.68
N PRO A 287 -9.05 12.46 19.32
CA PRO A 287 -9.32 12.53 20.76
C PRO A 287 -8.06 12.31 21.61
N ASN A 288 -7.06 11.60 21.09
CA ASN A 288 -5.82 11.27 21.82
C ASN A 288 -4.59 11.71 20.97
N PRO A 289 -4.38 13.04 20.76
CA PRO A 289 -3.43 13.53 19.76
C PRO A 289 -1.96 13.20 20.07
N ASN A 290 -1.59 13.09 21.35
CA ASN A 290 -0.22 12.73 21.73
C ASN A 290 0.00 11.22 21.58
N ALA A 291 -0.96 10.39 21.97
CA ALA A 291 -0.91 8.95 21.76
C ALA A 291 -0.87 8.61 20.26
N ALA A 292 -1.60 9.36 19.42
CA ALA A 292 -1.52 9.28 17.98
C ALA A 292 -0.11 9.55 17.44
N LYS A 293 0.56 10.63 17.90
CA LYS A 293 1.94 10.93 17.52
C LYS A 293 2.91 9.84 17.92
N VAL A 294 2.81 9.32 19.14
CA VAL A 294 3.66 8.21 19.61
C VAL A 294 3.42 6.98 18.75
N TYR A 295 2.16 6.65 18.44
CA TYR A 295 1.80 5.51 17.61
C TYR A 295 2.32 5.63 16.17
N ILE A 296 2.19 6.80 15.55
CA ILE A 296 2.71 7.10 14.21
C ILE A 296 4.22 6.87 14.17
N ASN A 297 4.97 7.45 15.11
CA ASN A 297 6.42 7.34 15.11
C ASN A 297 6.88 5.89 15.38
N TRP A 298 6.22 5.15 16.27
CA TRP A 298 6.46 3.73 16.46
C TRP A 298 6.17 2.93 15.19
N LEU A 299 4.99 3.12 14.60
CA LEU A 299 4.60 2.35 13.40
C LEU A 299 5.53 2.62 12.22
N LEU A 300 6.04 3.85 12.09
CA LEU A 300 6.98 4.26 11.04
C LEU A 300 8.45 3.97 11.39
N SER A 301 8.77 3.54 12.62
CA SER A 301 10.11 3.06 12.97
C SER A 301 10.45 1.75 12.24
N LYS A 302 11.73 1.36 12.25
CA LYS A 302 12.17 0.08 11.69
C LYS A 302 11.40 -1.10 12.28
N ASP A 303 11.24 -1.12 13.61
CA ASP A 303 10.58 -2.23 14.31
C ASP A 303 9.08 -2.27 13.99
N GLY A 304 8.38 -1.14 14.08
CA GLY A 304 6.96 -1.04 13.74
C GLY A 304 6.68 -1.43 12.29
N GLN A 305 7.49 -0.94 11.35
CA GLN A 305 7.38 -1.31 9.94
C GLN A 305 7.72 -2.79 9.68
N THR A 306 8.68 -3.37 10.41
CA THR A 306 8.99 -4.80 10.29
C THR A 306 7.81 -5.65 10.74
N ILE A 307 7.20 -5.32 11.88
CA ILE A 307 6.03 -6.00 12.43
C ILE A 307 4.85 -5.89 11.45
N PHE A 308 4.54 -4.68 11.00
CA PHE A 308 3.44 -4.41 10.08
C PHE A 308 3.59 -5.13 8.73
N ALA A 309 4.79 -5.03 8.13
CA ALA A 309 5.08 -5.64 6.84
C ALA A 309 4.99 -7.17 6.90
N ARG A 310 5.52 -7.79 7.95
CA ARG A 310 5.45 -9.26 8.16
C ARG A 310 4.01 -9.73 8.38
N ALA A 311 3.23 -9.03 9.18
CA ALA A 311 1.84 -9.38 9.47
C ALA A 311 0.94 -9.39 8.22
N ASN A 312 1.21 -8.51 7.25
CA ASN A 312 0.47 -8.39 6.01
C ASN A 312 1.11 -9.13 4.82
N GLY A 313 2.36 -9.58 4.93
CA GLY A 313 3.13 -10.07 3.78
C GLY A 313 3.45 -8.96 2.77
N TYR A 314 3.60 -7.72 3.23
CA TYR A 314 3.86 -6.55 2.40
C TYR A 314 5.35 -6.16 2.39
N VAL A 315 5.72 -5.30 1.45
CA VAL A 315 7.06 -4.69 1.39
C VAL A 315 6.98 -3.30 2.01
N SER A 316 7.81 -3.02 3.02
CA SER A 316 7.87 -1.68 3.60
C SER A 316 8.47 -0.65 2.64
N ALA A 317 8.01 0.60 2.73
CA ALA A 317 8.64 1.75 2.10
C ALA A 317 10.02 2.07 2.71
N ARG A 318 10.32 1.59 3.92
CA ARG A 318 11.67 1.71 4.53
C ARG A 318 12.65 0.74 3.90
N LEU A 319 13.86 1.22 3.63
CA LEU A 319 14.94 0.42 3.03
C LEU A 319 15.59 -0.55 4.01
N ASP A 320 15.55 -0.25 5.31
CA ASP A 320 16.19 -1.03 6.37
C ASP A 320 15.28 -2.12 6.98
N VAL A 321 14.06 -2.28 6.44
CA VAL A 321 13.13 -3.35 6.81
C VAL A 321 13.39 -4.58 5.92
N PRO A 322 13.62 -5.78 6.51
CA PRO A 322 13.84 -7.00 5.75
C PRO A 322 12.65 -7.38 4.87
N THR A 323 12.92 -7.98 3.71
CA THR A 323 11.89 -8.46 2.75
C THR A 323 11.84 -9.99 2.65
N ASP A 324 12.49 -10.72 3.56
CA ASP A 324 12.59 -12.17 3.62
C ASP A 324 11.24 -12.90 3.84
N HIS A 325 10.24 -12.17 4.29
CA HIS A 325 8.87 -12.65 4.56
C HIS A 325 7.94 -12.59 3.34
N THR A 326 8.39 -12.03 2.22
CA THR A 326 7.58 -11.84 1.02
C THR A 326 8.29 -12.33 -0.23
N GLU A 327 7.54 -12.48 -1.32
CA GLU A 327 8.10 -12.89 -2.60
C GLU A 327 9.05 -11.81 -3.17
N PRO A 328 10.26 -12.16 -3.65
CA PRO A 328 11.23 -11.18 -4.13
C PRO A 328 10.71 -10.27 -5.25
N TRP A 329 9.79 -10.74 -6.08
CA TRP A 329 9.21 -9.98 -7.18
C TRP A 329 8.28 -8.85 -6.71
N ARG A 330 7.85 -8.87 -5.44
CA ARG A 330 6.99 -7.82 -4.85
C ARG A 330 7.75 -6.55 -4.48
N VAL A 331 9.08 -6.63 -4.40
CA VAL A 331 9.92 -5.47 -4.06
C VAL A 331 9.84 -4.43 -5.18
N PRO A 332 9.52 -3.16 -4.87
CA PRO A 332 9.37 -2.10 -5.85
C PRO A 332 10.57 -1.95 -6.79
N LEU A 333 10.31 -1.95 -8.09
CA LEU A 333 11.30 -1.70 -9.13
C LEU A 333 11.36 -0.20 -9.44
N PRO A 334 12.54 0.34 -9.82
CA PRO A 334 12.65 1.71 -10.29
C PRO A 334 11.73 1.97 -11.49
N GLY A 335 11.02 3.10 -11.47
CA GLY A 335 10.13 3.50 -12.57
C GLY A 335 8.79 2.74 -12.66
N ALA A 336 8.49 1.86 -11.71
CA ALA A 336 7.22 1.14 -11.69
C ALA A 336 6.00 2.07 -11.63
N ILE A 337 4.94 1.71 -12.33
CA ILE A 337 3.71 2.50 -12.42
C ILE A 337 2.92 2.38 -11.10
N LYS A 338 2.58 3.52 -10.53
CA LYS A 338 1.79 3.62 -9.30
C LYS A 338 0.31 3.82 -9.65
N THR A 339 -0.52 2.80 -9.41
CA THR A 339 -1.97 2.86 -9.73
C THR A 339 -2.81 3.51 -8.62
N TYR A 340 -2.18 3.93 -7.53
CA TYR A 340 -2.82 4.53 -6.37
C TYR A 340 -2.68 6.06 -6.27
N THR A 341 -2.06 6.70 -7.24
CA THR A 341 -1.92 8.17 -7.27
C THR A 341 -3.21 8.84 -7.71
N LYS A 342 -3.39 10.11 -7.32
CA LYS A 342 -4.54 10.91 -7.77
C LYS A 342 -4.64 10.95 -9.31
N ALA A 343 -3.51 11.08 -10.01
CA ALA A 343 -3.47 11.05 -11.48
C ALA A 343 -3.95 9.71 -12.04
N ALA A 344 -3.53 8.58 -11.44
CA ALA A 344 -4.01 7.26 -11.85
C ALA A 344 -5.51 7.06 -11.60
N MET A 345 -6.04 7.66 -10.53
CA MET A 345 -7.49 7.59 -10.24
C MET A 345 -8.32 8.43 -11.23
N GLN A 346 -7.82 9.57 -11.67
CA GLN A 346 -8.48 10.39 -12.70
C GLN A 346 -8.59 9.68 -14.06
N VAL A 347 -7.70 8.73 -14.34
CA VAL A 347 -7.77 7.89 -15.55
C VAL A 347 -9.01 7.01 -15.59
N LYS A 348 -9.64 6.73 -14.44
CA LYS A 348 -10.87 5.90 -14.37
C LYS A 348 -12.01 6.45 -15.24
N ASP A 349 -12.11 7.77 -15.40
CA ASP A 349 -13.14 8.41 -16.22
C ASP A 349 -13.02 8.03 -17.70
N ASN A 350 -11.79 7.80 -18.19
CA ASN A 350 -11.53 7.33 -19.55
C ASN A 350 -11.48 5.80 -19.65
N LEU A 351 -11.06 5.13 -18.60
CA LEU A 351 -10.94 3.68 -18.56
C LEU A 351 -12.32 2.99 -18.48
N GLN A 352 -13.25 3.49 -17.65
CA GLN A 352 -14.56 2.84 -17.50
C GLN A 352 -15.36 2.74 -18.79
N PRO A 353 -15.48 3.79 -19.64
CA PRO A 353 -16.10 3.66 -20.96
C PRO A 353 -15.42 2.61 -21.85
N LEU A 354 -14.08 2.56 -21.85
CA LEU A 354 -13.33 1.56 -22.58
C LEU A 354 -13.61 0.12 -22.08
N LEU A 355 -13.67 -0.08 -20.77
CA LEU A 355 -14.00 -1.39 -20.20
C LEU A 355 -15.43 -1.81 -20.52
N GLN A 356 -16.39 -0.88 -20.57
CA GLN A 356 -17.75 -1.15 -21.02
C GLN A 356 -17.79 -1.46 -22.52
N GLU A 357 -17.03 -0.74 -23.36
CA GLU A 357 -16.89 -1.04 -24.78
C GLU A 357 -16.41 -2.48 -25.02
N VAL A 358 -15.36 -2.86 -24.28
CA VAL A 358 -14.65 -4.14 -24.52
C VAL A 358 -15.34 -5.33 -23.84
N PHE A 359 -15.93 -5.16 -22.66
CA PHE A 359 -16.46 -6.23 -21.83
C PHE A 359 -17.97 -6.09 -21.51
N GLY A 360 -18.63 -5.04 -21.94
CA GLY A 360 -20.01 -4.72 -21.55
C GLY A 360 -21.06 -5.72 -22.04
N SER A 361 -20.77 -6.47 -23.09
CA SER A 361 -21.64 -7.50 -23.67
C SER A 361 -21.33 -8.94 -23.21
N GLN A 362 -20.41 -9.11 -22.26
CA GLN A 362 -19.97 -10.41 -21.76
C GLN A 362 -20.52 -10.75 -20.37
#